data_14429e120fe859de68146566b90f592f
#
_entry.id   14429e120fe859de68146566b90f592f
#
_cell.length_a   1.000
_cell.length_b   1.000
_cell.length_c   1.000
_cell.angle_alpha   90.00
_cell.angle_beta   90.00
_cell.angle_gamma   90.00
#
_symmetry.space_group_name_H-M   'P 1'
#
loop_
_entity.id
_entity.type
_entity.pdbx_description
1 polymer ?
#
loop_
_entity_poly.entity_id
_entity_poly.type
_entity_poly.pdbx_seq_one_letter_code
_entity_poly.pdbx_strand_id
1 'polypeptide(L)'
;MKIPSFIRGNLLLKMTSLNAVVVSIRLLISAVVQRLLYDYVGAVGLYKIGQLRSLSQLLMSISSLGSFSGIVKYVAEYKTDKEQLQKLFSTTFVFTVVGVLASGILLFFFSGQLSQYLFATENFSYLIKLTAVVIPFIAIQRIFNGVIHGLSDYKKFAKIDLVSYLLSVTLTLILLFQYNLDGVLIAIALTPIIQVLILLYFFFKTLREYIIFKDLKFKSPMAKGLLAFTAMSFVTSILLPLVEIDIRSMLEEKMSGKDAGVWTNITFISKNYMVFSGSLFTLYVLPKFAGIYSAHNFKKEVLTIYKTILPLFATGMLLVYFFRHLIIELLYPGLTEMAPLFKWQLIGDFIRLASLVLLNQFLAKKLVRSFIFSELFSLVLFYVLAQILVVPYGVEGVVIAHLIRYIFYFFIVAFLVFRYFKKKED
;
A
#
# COMPACT_ATOMS: atom_id res chain seq x y z
N MET A 1 4.75 -26.35 16.32
CA MET A 1 5.73 -26.52 15.24
C MET A 1 7.11 -26.14 15.75
N LYS A 2 8.09 -27.08 15.76
CA LYS A 2 9.47 -26.78 16.18
C LYS A 2 10.16 -26.03 15.02
N ILE A 3 10.56 -24.78 15.26
CA ILE A 3 11.30 -23.96 14.27
C ILE A 3 12.66 -24.65 14.02
N PRO A 4 13.05 -24.91 12.73
CA PRO A 4 14.34 -25.54 12.40
C PRO A 4 15.51 -24.79 13.03
N SER A 5 16.56 -25.52 13.42
CA SER A 5 17.73 -24.96 14.12
C SER A 5 18.44 -23.85 13.34
N PHE A 6 18.45 -23.94 12.01
CA PHE A 6 18.99 -22.94 11.09
C PHE A 6 18.27 -21.57 11.20
N ILE A 7 16.96 -21.58 11.50
CA ILE A 7 16.16 -20.35 11.67
C ILE A 7 16.34 -19.76 13.08
N ARG A 8 16.65 -20.59 14.09
CA ARG A 8 16.82 -20.14 15.48
C ARG A 8 18.04 -19.23 15.67
N GLY A 9 19.11 -19.45 14.91
CA GLY A 9 20.37 -18.71 15.04
C GLY A 9 20.41 -17.37 14.30
N ASN A 10 19.49 -17.14 13.36
CA ASN A 10 19.49 -15.92 12.54
C ASN A 10 18.22 -15.10 12.81
N LEU A 11 18.39 -13.95 13.48
CA LEU A 11 17.29 -13.05 13.85
C LEU A 11 16.46 -12.63 12.62
N LEU A 12 17.11 -12.38 11.48
CA LEU A 12 16.46 -12.00 10.22
C LEU A 12 15.57 -13.13 9.71
N LEU A 13 16.05 -14.37 9.67
CA LEU A 13 15.27 -15.54 9.24
C LEU A 13 14.09 -15.80 10.18
N LYS A 14 14.26 -15.60 11.48
CA LYS A 14 13.17 -15.75 12.46
C LYS A 14 12.10 -14.68 12.27
N MET A 15 12.49 -13.45 11.97
CA MET A 15 11.55 -12.34 11.70
C MET A 15 10.82 -12.54 10.38
N THR A 16 11.56 -12.93 9.32
CA THR A 16 10.98 -13.20 7.99
C THR A 16 9.99 -14.36 8.03
N SER A 17 10.30 -15.44 8.74
CA SER A 17 9.41 -16.60 8.88
C SER A 17 8.15 -16.26 9.67
N LEU A 18 8.26 -15.47 10.75
CA LEU A 18 7.10 -15.05 11.54
C LEU A 18 6.18 -14.12 10.74
N ASN A 19 6.75 -13.16 10.02
CA ASN A 19 5.99 -12.31 9.12
C ASN A 19 5.35 -13.09 7.97
N ALA A 20 6.05 -14.06 7.39
CA ALA A 20 5.50 -14.90 6.33
C ALA A 20 4.29 -15.72 6.81
N VAL A 21 4.35 -16.30 8.03
CA VAL A 21 3.20 -17.01 8.61
C VAL A 21 2.00 -16.07 8.82
N VAL A 22 2.23 -14.89 9.41
CA VAL A 22 1.15 -13.92 9.63
C VAL A 22 0.54 -13.46 8.31
N VAL A 23 1.38 -13.16 7.30
CA VAL A 23 0.92 -12.79 5.96
C VAL A 23 0.11 -13.92 5.32
N SER A 24 0.57 -15.18 5.42
CA SER A 24 -0.15 -16.33 4.86
C SER A 24 -1.52 -16.54 5.51
N ILE A 25 -1.60 -16.44 6.84
CA ILE A 25 -2.89 -16.51 7.56
C ILE A 25 -3.83 -15.41 7.09
N ARG A 26 -3.34 -14.17 6.99
CA ARG A 26 -4.13 -13.03 6.50
C ARG A 26 -4.61 -13.24 5.08
N LEU A 27 -3.79 -13.80 4.20
CA LEU A 27 -4.18 -14.08 2.80
C LEU A 27 -5.28 -15.13 2.73
N LEU A 28 -5.19 -16.19 3.52
CA LEU A 28 -6.25 -17.22 3.59
C LEU A 28 -7.57 -16.62 4.09
N ILE A 29 -7.53 -15.88 5.19
CA ILE A 29 -8.72 -15.21 5.72
C ILE A 29 -9.25 -14.19 4.71
N SER A 30 -8.37 -13.42 4.08
CA SER A 30 -8.74 -12.43 3.05
C SER A 30 -9.42 -13.07 1.84
N ALA A 31 -8.99 -14.27 1.42
CA ALA A 31 -9.62 -15.00 0.32
C ALA A 31 -11.05 -15.45 0.70
N VAL A 32 -11.24 -15.98 1.91
CA VAL A 32 -12.58 -16.34 2.42
C VAL A 32 -13.49 -15.12 2.53
N VAL A 33 -12.98 -14.03 3.11
CA VAL A 33 -13.74 -12.78 3.23
C VAL A 33 -14.09 -12.21 1.86
N GLN A 34 -13.15 -12.25 0.91
CA GLN A 34 -13.38 -11.76 -0.45
C GLN A 34 -14.47 -12.56 -1.17
N ARG A 35 -14.49 -13.89 -0.96
CA ARG A 35 -15.57 -14.76 -1.46
C ARG A 35 -16.92 -14.35 -0.87
N LEU A 36 -17.02 -14.23 0.47
CA LEU A 36 -18.26 -13.82 1.11
C LEU A 36 -18.72 -12.43 0.65
N LEU A 37 -17.79 -11.48 0.55
CA LEU A 37 -18.13 -10.15 0.01
C LEU A 37 -18.69 -10.25 -1.41
N TYR A 38 -18.09 -11.07 -2.28
CA TYR A 38 -18.59 -11.23 -3.64
C TYR A 38 -19.99 -11.84 -3.67
N ASP A 39 -20.27 -12.87 -2.86
CA ASP A 39 -21.58 -13.53 -2.81
C ASP A 39 -22.71 -12.59 -2.36
N TYR A 40 -22.42 -11.66 -1.43
CA TYR A 40 -23.42 -10.74 -0.89
C TYR A 40 -23.55 -9.42 -1.66
N VAL A 41 -22.43 -8.87 -2.15
CA VAL A 41 -22.46 -7.52 -2.73
C VAL A 41 -22.08 -7.49 -4.22
N GLY A 42 -21.65 -8.62 -4.79
CA GLY A 42 -21.29 -8.75 -6.20
C GLY A 42 -20.09 -7.91 -6.64
N ALA A 43 -19.84 -7.89 -7.95
CA ALA A 43 -18.73 -7.14 -8.54
C ALA A 43 -18.88 -5.62 -8.32
N VAL A 44 -20.11 -5.09 -8.45
CA VAL A 44 -20.42 -3.67 -8.23
C VAL A 44 -20.12 -3.25 -6.80
N GLY A 45 -20.49 -4.07 -5.81
CA GLY A 45 -20.18 -3.80 -4.42
C GLY A 45 -18.66 -3.81 -4.16
N LEU A 46 -17.94 -4.76 -4.77
CA LEU A 46 -16.47 -4.83 -4.64
C LEU A 46 -15.76 -3.62 -5.27
N TYR A 47 -16.29 -3.07 -6.36
CA TYR A 47 -15.82 -1.79 -6.90
C TYR A 47 -15.93 -0.68 -5.85
N LYS A 48 -17.11 -0.50 -5.22
CA LYS A 48 -17.35 0.53 -4.19
C LYS A 48 -16.46 0.34 -2.95
N ILE A 49 -16.28 -0.90 -2.52
CA ILE A 49 -15.32 -1.27 -1.46
C ILE A 49 -13.89 -0.86 -1.87
N GLY A 50 -13.49 -1.12 -3.11
CA GLY A 50 -12.20 -0.71 -3.66
C GLY A 50 -11.99 0.80 -3.63
N GLN A 51 -13.01 1.59 -3.99
CA GLN A 51 -12.99 3.05 -3.92
C GLN A 51 -12.75 3.55 -2.49
N LEU A 52 -13.52 3.05 -1.52
CA LEU A 52 -13.36 3.45 -0.12
C LEU A 52 -11.99 3.06 0.46
N ARG A 53 -11.47 1.89 0.09
CA ARG A 53 -10.11 1.47 0.49
C ARG A 53 -9.04 2.40 -0.10
N SER A 54 -9.14 2.77 -1.36
CA SER A 54 -8.21 3.72 -1.99
C SER A 54 -8.33 5.12 -1.37
N LEU A 55 -9.54 5.60 -1.07
CA LEU A 55 -9.76 6.84 -0.32
C LEU A 55 -9.09 6.76 1.07
N SER A 56 -9.26 5.66 1.81
CA SER A 56 -8.65 5.48 3.12
C SER A 56 -7.11 5.50 3.05
N GLN A 57 -6.51 4.87 2.02
CA GLN A 57 -5.07 4.92 1.79
C GLN A 57 -4.56 6.34 1.48
N LEU A 58 -5.32 7.09 0.68
CA LEU A 58 -5.05 8.49 0.39
C LEU A 58 -5.07 9.33 1.67
N LEU A 59 -6.11 9.17 2.48
CA LEU A 59 -6.27 9.89 3.76
C LEU A 59 -5.18 9.57 4.77
N MET A 60 -4.67 8.34 4.82
CA MET A 60 -3.51 7.98 5.65
C MET A 60 -2.29 8.86 5.33
N SER A 61 -2.10 9.23 4.08
CA SER A 61 -0.99 10.09 3.68
C SER A 61 -1.28 11.56 3.88
N ILE A 62 -2.45 12.04 3.45
CA ILE A 62 -2.81 13.46 3.54
C ILE A 62 -2.96 13.89 4.99
N SER A 63 -3.65 13.11 5.83
CA SER A 63 -3.89 13.45 7.24
C SER A 63 -2.62 13.59 8.09
N SER A 64 -1.51 12.96 7.66
CA SER A 64 -0.20 13.07 8.29
C SER A 64 0.79 13.89 7.47
N LEU A 65 0.35 14.55 6.40
CA LEU A 65 1.19 15.23 5.40
C LEU A 65 2.38 14.37 4.95
N GLY A 66 2.18 13.06 4.75
CA GLY A 66 3.21 12.13 4.27
C GLY A 66 4.39 11.91 5.23
N SER A 67 4.29 12.32 6.49
CA SER A 67 5.40 12.30 7.46
C SER A 67 5.83 10.90 7.94
N PHE A 68 5.11 9.84 7.60
CA PHE A 68 5.34 8.48 8.09
C PHE A 68 6.81 8.02 7.97
N SER A 69 7.40 8.11 6.78
CA SER A 69 8.79 7.67 6.55
C SER A 69 9.79 8.52 7.33
N GLY A 70 9.49 9.81 7.50
CA GLY A 70 10.29 10.70 8.33
C GLY A 70 10.21 10.33 9.82
N ILE A 71 9.01 10.00 10.32
CA ILE A 71 8.83 9.53 11.69
C ILE A 71 9.63 8.25 11.93
N VAL A 72 9.51 7.26 11.05
CA VAL A 72 10.27 5.99 11.15
C VAL A 72 11.76 6.25 11.25
N LYS A 73 12.31 7.09 10.35
CA LYS A 73 13.72 7.43 10.33
C LYS A 73 14.17 8.15 11.60
N TYR A 74 13.50 9.24 11.94
CA TYR A 74 13.94 10.10 13.04
C TYR A 74 13.70 9.47 14.43
N VAL A 75 12.68 8.63 14.59
CA VAL A 75 12.52 7.84 15.82
C VAL A 75 13.66 6.84 15.98
N ALA A 76 14.09 6.18 14.89
CA ALA A 76 15.24 5.29 14.93
C ALA A 76 16.57 6.01 15.24
N GLU A 77 16.74 7.21 14.68
CA GLU A 77 17.95 8.04 14.83
C GLU A 77 18.04 8.69 16.22
N TYR A 78 16.92 9.20 16.73
CA TYR A 78 16.89 9.96 18.01
C TYR A 78 16.32 9.15 19.17
N LYS A 79 16.39 7.83 19.12
CA LYS A 79 15.79 6.93 20.12
C LYS A 79 16.13 7.26 21.57
N THR A 80 17.33 7.77 21.82
CA THR A 80 17.84 8.16 23.15
C THR A 80 17.85 9.66 23.40
N ASP A 81 17.56 10.47 22.39
CA ASP A 81 17.56 11.95 22.49
C ASP A 81 16.12 12.47 22.61
N LYS A 82 15.69 12.71 23.86
CA LYS A 82 14.34 13.17 24.16
C LYS A 82 14.05 14.57 23.60
N GLU A 83 15.04 15.45 23.51
CA GLU A 83 14.86 16.81 22.98
C GLU A 83 14.54 16.77 21.47
N GLN A 84 15.29 15.98 20.70
CA GLN A 84 15.05 15.82 19.27
C GLN A 84 13.72 15.08 19.00
N LEU A 85 13.38 14.07 19.82
CA LEU A 85 12.07 13.42 19.72
C LEU A 85 10.93 14.40 19.99
N GLN A 86 11.07 15.31 20.96
CA GLN A 86 10.07 16.34 21.25
C GLN A 86 9.89 17.30 20.07
N LYS A 87 11.00 17.74 19.44
CA LYS A 87 10.96 18.57 18.22
C LYS A 87 10.26 17.83 17.06
N LEU A 88 10.56 16.53 16.90
CA LEU A 88 9.92 15.68 15.91
C LEU A 88 8.41 15.59 16.14
N PHE A 89 7.99 15.22 17.34
CA PHE A 89 6.56 15.04 17.64
C PHE A 89 5.78 16.35 17.67
N SER A 90 6.38 17.47 18.08
CA SER A 90 5.75 18.78 17.94
C SER A 90 5.51 19.14 16.47
N THR A 91 6.51 18.90 15.59
CA THR A 91 6.34 19.12 14.15
C THR A 91 5.29 18.19 13.55
N THR A 92 5.30 16.89 13.92
CA THR A 92 4.32 15.92 13.49
C THR A 92 2.91 16.27 13.94
N PHE A 93 2.75 16.79 15.17
CA PHE A 93 1.48 17.27 15.69
C PHE A 93 0.91 18.41 14.83
N VAL A 94 1.72 19.42 14.52
CA VAL A 94 1.29 20.52 13.62
C VAL A 94 0.88 20.00 12.26
N PHE A 95 1.68 19.12 11.65
CA PHE A 95 1.38 18.50 10.35
C PHE A 95 0.07 17.73 10.40
N THR A 96 -0.17 16.98 11.46
CA THR A 96 -1.39 16.22 11.67
C THR A 96 -2.60 17.11 11.83
N VAL A 97 -2.53 18.15 12.64
CA VAL A 97 -3.64 19.09 12.83
C VAL A 97 -4.01 19.74 11.48
N VAL A 98 -3.02 20.23 10.73
CA VAL A 98 -3.25 20.82 9.41
C VAL A 98 -3.84 19.80 8.44
N GLY A 99 -3.26 18.60 8.34
CA GLY A 99 -3.72 17.56 7.43
C GLY A 99 -5.14 17.05 7.75
N VAL A 100 -5.44 16.84 9.03
CA VAL A 100 -6.76 16.43 9.53
C VAL A 100 -7.81 17.49 9.25
N LEU A 101 -7.53 18.76 9.60
CA LEU A 101 -8.47 19.84 9.36
C LEU A 101 -8.73 20.05 7.87
N ALA A 102 -7.68 20.12 7.05
CA ALA A 102 -7.81 20.31 5.61
C ALA A 102 -8.62 19.18 4.95
N SER A 103 -8.26 17.90 5.23
CA SER A 103 -8.97 16.77 4.68
C SER A 103 -10.37 16.60 5.26
N GLY A 104 -10.57 16.86 6.56
CA GLY A 104 -11.88 16.78 7.21
C GLY A 104 -12.88 17.81 6.66
N ILE A 105 -12.45 19.07 6.53
CA ILE A 105 -13.25 20.14 5.91
C ILE A 105 -13.62 19.77 4.48
N LEU A 106 -12.63 19.34 3.67
CA LEU A 106 -12.86 18.95 2.29
C LEU A 106 -13.89 17.82 2.19
N LEU A 107 -13.71 16.72 2.94
CA LEU A 107 -14.63 15.58 2.90
C LEU A 107 -16.02 15.97 3.40
N PHE A 108 -16.12 16.80 4.43
CA PHE A 108 -17.42 17.14 4.99
C PHE A 108 -18.25 18.03 4.04
N PHE A 109 -17.67 19.10 3.51
CA PHE A 109 -18.38 20.04 2.63
C PHE A 109 -18.60 19.51 1.23
N PHE A 110 -17.69 18.70 0.69
CA PHE A 110 -17.81 18.11 -0.65
C PHE A 110 -18.32 16.66 -0.64
N SER A 111 -18.96 16.24 0.46
CA SER A 111 -19.40 14.84 0.65
C SER A 111 -20.33 14.32 -0.45
N GLY A 112 -21.25 15.14 -0.96
CA GLY A 112 -22.15 14.75 -2.04
C GLY A 112 -21.40 14.57 -3.37
N GLN A 113 -20.58 15.55 -3.77
CA GLN A 113 -19.78 15.49 -4.99
C GLN A 113 -18.78 14.32 -4.96
N LEU A 114 -18.14 14.11 -3.81
CA LEU A 114 -17.23 12.98 -3.63
C LEU A 114 -17.96 11.64 -3.66
N SER A 115 -19.16 11.55 -3.10
CA SER A 115 -19.98 10.35 -3.18
C SER A 115 -20.35 10.04 -4.63
N GLN A 116 -20.81 11.05 -5.38
CA GLN A 116 -21.12 10.91 -6.81
C GLN A 116 -19.89 10.47 -7.61
N TYR A 117 -18.72 11.07 -7.37
CA TYR A 117 -17.49 10.73 -8.07
C TYR A 117 -16.97 9.31 -7.74
N LEU A 118 -17.03 8.91 -6.46
CA LEU A 118 -16.47 7.61 -6.01
C LEU A 118 -17.42 6.44 -6.26
N PHE A 119 -18.72 6.65 -6.12
CA PHE A 119 -19.71 5.56 -6.07
C PHE A 119 -20.80 5.68 -7.15
N ALA A 120 -20.69 6.67 -8.04
CA ALA A 120 -21.70 7.02 -9.05
C ALA A 120 -23.10 7.29 -8.47
N THR A 121 -23.17 7.74 -7.21
CA THR A 121 -24.41 8.09 -6.52
C THR A 121 -24.13 8.99 -5.31
N GLU A 122 -25.06 9.87 -4.97
CA GLU A 122 -24.98 10.71 -3.77
C GLU A 122 -25.39 9.97 -2.47
N ASN A 123 -25.99 8.78 -2.59
CA ASN A 123 -26.51 8.04 -1.44
C ASN A 123 -25.49 7.69 -0.37
N PHE A 124 -24.18 7.69 -0.70
CA PHE A 124 -23.09 7.42 0.24
C PHE A 124 -22.43 8.69 0.80
N SER A 125 -23.06 9.87 0.66
CA SER A 125 -22.54 11.12 1.25
C SER A 125 -22.38 11.03 2.77
N TYR A 126 -23.26 10.29 3.45
CA TYR A 126 -23.13 10.02 4.89
C TYR A 126 -21.84 9.27 5.23
N LEU A 127 -21.40 8.34 4.36
CA LEU A 127 -20.17 7.57 4.53
C LEU A 127 -18.93 8.46 4.40
N ILE A 128 -18.94 9.42 3.47
CA ILE A 128 -17.87 10.40 3.32
C ILE A 128 -17.80 11.30 4.57
N LYS A 129 -18.95 11.74 5.10
CA LYS A 129 -19.01 12.49 6.37
C LYS A 129 -18.53 11.66 7.55
N LEU A 130 -18.92 10.38 7.64
CA LEU A 130 -18.40 9.46 8.66
C LEU A 130 -16.87 9.34 8.56
N THR A 131 -16.35 9.18 7.35
CA THR A 131 -14.91 9.12 7.11
C THR A 131 -14.22 10.41 7.56
N ALA A 132 -14.83 11.59 7.32
CA ALA A 132 -14.31 12.88 7.80
C ALA A 132 -14.16 12.91 9.34
N VAL A 133 -15.14 12.37 10.08
CA VAL A 133 -15.09 12.27 11.55
C VAL A 133 -14.00 11.29 11.99
N VAL A 134 -13.70 10.26 11.21
CA VAL A 134 -12.70 9.22 11.54
C VAL A 134 -11.27 9.63 11.17
N ILE A 135 -11.05 10.67 10.35
CA ILE A 135 -9.70 11.11 9.94
C ILE A 135 -8.70 11.30 11.10
N PRO A 136 -9.05 11.87 12.25
CA PRO A 136 -8.12 11.96 13.38
C PRO A 136 -7.56 10.60 13.81
N PHE A 137 -8.38 9.55 13.80
CA PHE A 137 -7.96 8.19 14.14
C PHE A 137 -7.03 7.61 13.06
N ILE A 138 -7.31 7.89 11.76
CA ILE A 138 -6.42 7.52 10.65
C ILE A 138 -5.03 8.13 10.85
N ALA A 139 -4.97 9.41 11.19
CA ALA A 139 -3.73 10.13 11.41
C ALA A 139 -2.95 9.60 12.64
N ILE A 140 -3.65 9.41 13.77
CA ILE A 140 -3.06 8.86 15.01
C ILE A 140 -2.49 7.46 14.74
N GLN A 141 -3.26 6.59 14.10
CA GLN A 141 -2.81 5.25 13.72
C GLN A 141 -1.53 5.31 12.88
N ARG A 142 -1.49 6.21 11.89
CA ARG A 142 -0.33 6.37 11.00
C ARG A 142 0.92 6.79 11.74
N ILE A 143 0.80 7.77 12.64
CA ILE A 143 1.91 8.28 13.46
C ILE A 143 2.44 7.18 14.39
N PHE A 144 1.56 6.52 15.11
CA PHE A 144 1.95 5.51 16.09
C PHE A 144 2.57 4.27 15.41
N ASN A 145 2.06 3.85 14.25
CA ASN A 145 2.72 2.85 13.43
C ASN A 145 4.12 3.30 13.00
N GLY A 146 4.30 4.57 12.65
CA GLY A 146 5.62 5.13 12.36
C GLY A 146 6.59 5.01 13.55
N VAL A 147 6.11 5.25 14.77
CA VAL A 147 6.92 5.07 16.00
C VAL A 147 7.29 3.60 16.21
N ILE A 148 6.34 2.67 16.11
CA ILE A 148 6.58 1.23 16.28
C ILE A 148 7.63 0.73 15.27
N HIS A 149 7.51 1.15 14.02
CA HIS A 149 8.47 0.80 12.97
C HIS A 149 9.87 1.40 13.26
N GLY A 150 9.93 2.65 13.71
CA GLY A 150 11.18 3.32 14.09
C GLY A 150 11.87 2.65 15.27
N LEU A 151 11.12 2.11 16.22
CA LEU A 151 11.64 1.34 17.36
C LEU A 151 12.02 -0.10 17.01
N SER A 152 11.68 -0.56 15.80
CA SER A 152 11.92 -1.93 15.32
C SER A 152 11.31 -3.02 16.22
N ASP A 153 10.17 -2.75 16.87
CA ASP A 153 9.48 -3.73 17.73
C ASP A 153 8.52 -4.61 16.91
N TYR A 154 9.10 -5.49 16.09
CA TYR A 154 8.36 -6.32 15.14
C TYR A 154 7.36 -7.28 15.77
N LYS A 155 7.68 -7.78 16.98
CA LYS A 155 6.79 -8.74 17.66
C LYS A 155 5.50 -8.05 18.10
N LYS A 156 5.62 -6.86 18.70
CA LYS A 156 4.45 -6.08 19.08
C LYS A 156 3.68 -5.63 17.85
N PHE A 157 4.39 -5.16 16.80
CA PHE A 157 3.76 -4.78 15.54
C PHE A 157 2.94 -5.93 14.95
N ALA A 158 3.53 -7.13 14.80
CA ALA A 158 2.84 -8.29 14.24
C ALA A 158 1.60 -8.69 15.07
N LYS A 159 1.69 -8.59 16.40
CA LYS A 159 0.55 -8.87 17.29
C LYS A 159 -0.57 -7.84 17.12
N ILE A 160 -0.24 -6.55 17.12
CA ILE A 160 -1.20 -5.46 16.94
C ILE A 160 -1.87 -5.60 15.57
N ASP A 161 -1.09 -5.81 14.51
CA ASP A 161 -1.58 -5.94 13.15
C ASP A 161 -2.54 -7.13 13.00
N LEU A 162 -2.19 -8.30 13.53
CA LEU A 162 -3.04 -9.49 13.46
C LEU A 162 -4.35 -9.33 14.25
N VAL A 163 -4.28 -8.85 15.49
CA VAL A 163 -5.48 -8.67 16.33
C VAL A 163 -6.39 -7.60 15.72
N SER A 164 -5.83 -6.49 15.25
CA SER A 164 -6.60 -5.44 14.57
C SER A 164 -7.26 -5.97 13.30
N TYR A 165 -6.55 -6.78 12.51
CA TYR A 165 -7.08 -7.38 11.30
C TYR A 165 -8.26 -8.31 11.61
N LEU A 166 -8.10 -9.21 12.58
CA LEU A 166 -9.17 -10.16 12.96
C LEU A 166 -10.42 -9.43 13.45
N LEU A 167 -10.28 -8.44 14.33
CA LEU A 167 -11.43 -7.66 14.81
C LEU A 167 -12.09 -6.84 13.70
N SER A 168 -11.31 -6.25 12.79
CA SER A 168 -11.84 -5.53 11.64
C SER A 168 -12.60 -6.44 10.68
N VAL A 169 -12.08 -7.65 10.44
CA VAL A 169 -12.77 -8.68 9.64
C VAL A 169 -14.06 -9.12 10.32
N THR A 170 -14.03 -9.39 11.62
CA THR A 170 -15.23 -9.77 12.39
C THR A 170 -16.30 -8.69 12.30
N LEU A 171 -15.94 -7.41 12.52
CA LEU A 171 -16.88 -6.30 12.35
C LEU A 171 -17.43 -6.24 10.92
N THR A 172 -16.55 -6.40 9.91
CA THR A 172 -16.96 -6.39 8.50
C THR A 172 -17.98 -7.49 8.21
N LEU A 173 -17.75 -8.71 8.71
CA LEU A 173 -18.67 -9.84 8.48
C LEU A 173 -20.00 -9.65 9.23
N ILE A 174 -19.99 -9.19 10.48
CA ILE A 174 -21.21 -8.91 11.24
C ILE A 174 -22.06 -7.88 10.49
N LEU A 175 -21.46 -6.76 10.08
CA LEU A 175 -22.17 -5.70 9.39
C LEU A 175 -22.57 -6.10 7.94
N LEU A 176 -21.79 -6.96 7.29
CA LEU A 176 -22.16 -7.54 5.99
C LEU A 176 -23.47 -8.32 6.09
N PHE A 177 -23.59 -9.20 7.08
CA PHE A 177 -24.80 -10.02 7.25
C PHE A 177 -26.02 -9.24 7.69
N GLN A 178 -25.84 -8.11 8.37
CA GLN A 178 -26.96 -7.27 8.83
C GLN A 178 -27.37 -6.20 7.82
N TYR A 179 -26.42 -5.56 7.14
CA TYR A 179 -26.64 -4.36 6.34
C TYR A 179 -26.04 -4.45 4.93
N ASN A 180 -25.65 -5.64 4.47
CA ASN A 180 -25.08 -5.85 3.14
C ASN A 180 -23.92 -4.88 2.83
N LEU A 181 -23.96 -4.21 1.66
CA LEU A 181 -22.90 -3.30 1.21
C LEU A 181 -22.69 -2.11 2.16
N ASP A 182 -23.78 -1.49 2.64
CA ASP A 182 -23.68 -0.34 3.56
C ASP A 182 -22.92 -0.72 4.83
N GLY A 183 -23.21 -1.89 5.40
CA GLY A 183 -22.53 -2.41 6.57
C GLY A 183 -21.02 -2.61 6.34
N VAL A 184 -20.64 -3.16 5.19
CA VAL A 184 -19.23 -3.34 4.83
C VAL A 184 -18.50 -2.00 4.71
N LEU A 185 -19.11 -1.03 4.04
CA LEU A 185 -18.54 0.30 3.86
C LEU A 185 -18.37 1.03 5.20
N ILE A 186 -19.36 0.94 6.09
CA ILE A 186 -19.28 1.48 7.46
C ILE A 186 -18.16 0.77 8.24
N ALA A 187 -18.06 -0.56 8.18
CA ALA A 187 -17.00 -1.31 8.87
C ALA A 187 -15.60 -0.86 8.42
N ILE A 188 -15.40 -0.66 7.11
CA ILE A 188 -14.13 -0.18 6.56
C ILE A 188 -13.83 1.24 7.05
N ALA A 189 -14.82 2.13 7.06
CA ALA A 189 -14.66 3.50 7.58
C ALA A 189 -14.30 3.52 9.08
N LEU A 190 -14.85 2.61 9.88
CA LEU A 190 -14.59 2.50 11.33
C LEU A 190 -13.31 1.73 11.70
N THR A 191 -12.74 0.97 10.76
CA THR A 191 -11.51 0.16 10.99
C THR A 191 -10.36 0.96 11.65
N PRO A 192 -10.06 2.23 11.28
CA PRO A 192 -8.99 2.98 11.93
C PRO A 192 -9.21 3.21 13.43
N ILE A 193 -10.46 3.32 13.88
CA ILE A 193 -10.79 3.44 15.32
C ILE A 193 -10.38 2.16 16.04
N ILE A 194 -10.79 0.99 15.52
CA ILE A 194 -10.42 -0.31 16.09
C ILE A 194 -8.89 -0.45 16.17
N GLN A 195 -8.21 -0.08 15.09
CA GLN A 195 -6.75 -0.18 15.02
C GLN A 195 -6.06 0.72 16.06
N VAL A 196 -6.54 1.95 16.27
CA VAL A 196 -6.01 2.84 17.31
C VAL A 196 -6.26 2.29 18.70
N LEU A 197 -7.46 1.80 18.99
CA LEU A 197 -7.79 1.23 20.30
C LEU A 197 -6.88 0.04 20.66
N ILE A 198 -6.68 -0.87 19.71
CA ILE A 198 -5.81 -2.03 19.90
C ILE A 198 -4.35 -1.62 20.05
N LEU A 199 -3.91 -0.67 19.20
CA LEU A 199 -2.55 -0.13 19.28
C LEU A 199 -2.32 0.52 20.66
N LEU A 200 -3.24 1.31 21.14
CA LEU A 200 -3.16 1.91 22.46
C LEU A 200 -3.14 0.85 23.56
N TYR A 201 -3.98 -0.18 23.48
CA TYR A 201 -4.00 -1.26 24.46
C TYR A 201 -2.64 -1.97 24.60
N PHE A 202 -2.00 -2.32 23.47
CA PHE A 202 -0.72 -3.06 23.47
C PHE A 202 0.54 -2.20 23.58
N PHE A 203 0.48 -0.93 23.20
CA PHE A 203 1.68 -0.12 22.99
C PHE A 203 1.67 1.21 23.77
N PHE A 204 0.59 1.54 24.46
CA PHE A 204 0.44 2.84 25.15
C PHE A 204 1.59 3.13 26.13
N LYS A 205 2.00 2.15 26.94
CA LYS A 205 3.12 2.30 27.88
C LYS A 205 4.40 2.70 27.16
N THR A 206 4.73 1.99 26.07
CA THR A 206 5.92 2.30 25.27
C THR A 206 5.79 3.67 24.59
N LEU A 207 4.61 4.03 24.05
CA LEU A 207 4.41 5.35 23.45
C LEU A 207 4.71 6.49 24.44
N ARG A 208 4.29 6.38 25.68
CA ARG A 208 4.54 7.39 26.72
C ARG A 208 6.00 7.55 27.10
N GLU A 209 6.85 6.56 26.86
CA GLU A 209 8.29 6.66 27.08
C GLU A 209 8.97 7.55 26.03
N TYR A 210 8.42 7.59 24.80
CA TYR A 210 8.96 8.34 23.67
C TYR A 210 8.21 9.63 23.35
N ILE A 211 6.90 9.69 23.62
CA ILE A 211 6.04 10.84 23.34
C ILE A 211 5.56 11.44 24.66
N ILE A 212 6.09 12.60 25.00
CA ILE A 212 5.63 13.37 26.17
C ILE A 212 4.52 14.31 25.70
N PHE A 213 3.28 13.85 25.74
CA PHE A 213 2.13 14.58 25.20
C PHE A 213 1.95 15.99 25.79
N LYS A 214 2.32 16.20 27.08
CA LYS A 214 2.20 17.49 27.76
C LYS A 214 3.14 18.57 27.21
N ASP A 215 4.25 18.13 26.59
CA ASP A 215 5.30 19.02 26.10
C ASP A 215 5.19 19.30 24.61
N LEU A 216 4.15 18.77 23.93
CA LEU A 216 3.90 19.05 22.53
C LEU A 216 3.57 20.53 22.34
N LYS A 217 4.34 21.19 21.49
CA LYS A 217 4.15 22.61 21.15
C LYS A 217 3.64 22.74 19.73
N PHE A 218 2.80 23.74 19.48
CA PHE A 218 2.37 24.09 18.13
C PHE A 218 3.49 24.83 17.38
N LYS A 219 4.63 24.13 17.19
CA LYS A 219 5.83 24.59 16.48
C LYS A 219 6.34 23.47 15.58
N SER A 220 6.95 23.82 14.45
CA SER A 220 7.43 22.88 13.44
C SER A 220 8.94 22.98 13.19
N PRO A 221 9.82 22.78 14.20
CA PRO A 221 11.26 22.97 14.06
C PRO A 221 11.91 21.99 13.06
N MET A 222 11.32 20.83 12.81
CA MET A 222 11.82 19.81 11.86
C MET A 222 11.04 19.79 10.55
N ALA A 223 10.27 20.84 10.21
CA ALA A 223 9.42 20.89 9.03
C ALA A 223 10.17 20.60 7.74
N LYS A 224 11.32 21.24 7.51
CA LYS A 224 12.13 21.02 6.29
C LYS A 224 12.56 19.56 6.12
N GLY A 225 12.96 18.90 7.21
CA GLY A 225 13.34 17.49 7.19
C GLY A 225 12.16 16.57 6.91
N LEU A 226 11.01 16.79 7.53
CA LEU A 226 9.80 15.98 7.29
C LEU A 226 9.20 16.21 5.90
N LEU A 227 9.15 17.46 5.41
CA LEU A 227 8.65 17.77 4.07
C LEU A 227 9.47 17.09 2.94
N ALA A 228 10.75 16.87 3.14
CA ALA A 228 11.55 16.09 2.19
C ALA A 228 11.02 14.65 2.04
N PHE A 229 10.59 14.02 3.15
CA PHE A 229 9.95 12.70 3.10
C PHE A 229 8.53 12.76 2.54
N THR A 230 7.80 13.83 2.83
CA THR A 230 6.48 14.08 2.22
C THR A 230 6.57 14.10 0.69
N ALA A 231 7.56 14.81 0.14
CA ALA A 231 7.77 14.87 -1.30
C ALA A 231 8.05 13.49 -1.94
N MET A 232 8.82 12.63 -1.25
CA MET A 232 9.07 11.25 -1.72
C MET A 232 7.82 10.37 -1.61
N SER A 233 7.06 10.52 -0.51
CA SER A 233 5.84 9.74 -0.28
C SER A 233 4.68 10.18 -1.16
N PHE A 234 4.71 11.42 -1.67
CA PHE A 234 3.63 12.01 -2.45
C PHE A 234 3.24 11.14 -3.65
N VAL A 235 4.21 10.70 -4.42
CA VAL A 235 3.95 9.93 -5.64
C VAL A 235 3.35 8.55 -5.32
N THR A 236 3.94 7.83 -4.38
CA THR A 236 3.54 6.44 -4.10
C THR A 236 2.32 6.33 -3.20
N SER A 237 2.12 7.29 -2.30
CA SER A 237 1.09 7.22 -1.27
C SER A 237 -0.10 8.17 -1.49
N ILE A 238 0.00 9.10 -2.43
CA ILE A 238 -1.08 10.01 -2.80
C ILE A 238 -1.49 9.81 -4.25
N LEU A 239 -0.56 9.93 -5.21
CA LEU A 239 -0.93 9.86 -6.63
C LEU A 239 -1.40 8.48 -7.06
N LEU A 240 -0.79 7.40 -6.57
CA LEU A 240 -1.20 6.05 -6.95
C LEU A 240 -2.65 5.73 -6.52
N PRO A 241 -3.08 5.95 -5.26
CA PRO A 241 -4.48 5.79 -4.88
C PRO A 241 -5.44 6.69 -5.67
N LEU A 242 -5.04 7.94 -5.99
CA LEU A 242 -5.85 8.83 -6.83
C LEU A 242 -6.06 8.27 -8.24
N VAL A 243 -4.99 7.79 -8.88
CA VAL A 243 -5.09 7.13 -10.20
C VAL A 243 -5.96 5.88 -10.13
N GLU A 244 -5.84 5.07 -9.08
CA GLU A 244 -6.70 3.90 -8.91
C GLU A 244 -8.19 4.27 -8.72
N ILE A 245 -8.48 5.34 -7.99
CA ILE A 245 -9.84 5.87 -7.84
C ILE A 245 -10.38 6.31 -9.20
N ASP A 246 -9.63 7.13 -9.92
CA ASP A 246 -10.06 7.70 -11.19
C ASP A 246 -10.28 6.62 -12.26
N ILE A 247 -9.39 5.62 -12.34
CA ILE A 247 -9.58 4.49 -13.27
C ILE A 247 -10.86 3.71 -12.96
N ARG A 248 -11.21 3.48 -11.67
CA ARG A 248 -12.47 2.81 -11.32
C ARG A 248 -13.67 3.67 -11.68
N SER A 249 -13.62 4.97 -11.41
CA SER A 249 -14.68 5.91 -11.79
C SER A 249 -14.85 5.99 -13.30
N MET A 250 -13.74 6.01 -14.05
CA MET A 250 -13.73 5.97 -15.51
C MET A 250 -14.37 4.68 -16.07
N LEU A 251 -14.04 3.52 -15.48
CA LEU A 251 -14.62 2.24 -15.89
C LEU A 251 -16.13 2.19 -15.59
N GLU A 252 -16.55 2.71 -14.44
CA GLU A 252 -17.96 2.85 -14.10
C GLU A 252 -18.70 3.73 -15.10
N GLU A 253 -18.15 4.91 -15.43
CA GLU A 253 -18.76 5.89 -16.31
C GLU A 253 -18.80 5.44 -17.77
N LYS A 254 -17.68 4.92 -18.30
CA LYS A 254 -17.54 4.57 -19.73
C LYS A 254 -18.09 3.18 -20.07
N MET A 255 -18.18 2.28 -19.09
CA MET A 255 -18.57 0.90 -19.29
C MET A 255 -19.66 0.48 -18.29
N SER A 256 -19.30 -0.01 -17.11
CA SER A 256 -20.27 -0.37 -16.07
C SER A 256 -19.58 -0.55 -14.70
N GLY A 257 -20.37 -0.52 -13.62
CA GLY A 257 -19.91 -0.86 -12.29
C GLY A 257 -19.42 -2.31 -12.16
N LYS A 258 -19.93 -3.20 -13.00
CA LYS A 258 -19.44 -4.59 -13.09
C LYS A 258 -18.02 -4.61 -13.63
N ASP A 259 -17.71 -3.85 -14.67
CA ASP A 259 -16.37 -3.74 -15.26
C ASP A 259 -15.38 -3.13 -14.30
N ALA A 260 -15.76 -2.07 -13.58
CA ALA A 260 -14.98 -1.51 -12.49
C ALA A 260 -14.70 -2.55 -11.39
N GLY A 261 -15.68 -3.42 -11.10
CA GLY A 261 -15.55 -4.56 -10.19
C GLY A 261 -14.57 -5.62 -10.71
N VAL A 262 -14.65 -5.99 -11.98
CA VAL A 262 -13.72 -6.93 -12.63
C VAL A 262 -12.28 -6.45 -12.49
N TRP A 263 -12.01 -5.16 -12.80
CA TRP A 263 -10.68 -4.57 -12.61
C TRP A 263 -10.25 -4.53 -11.13
N THR A 264 -11.16 -4.24 -10.23
CA THR A 264 -10.90 -4.26 -8.79
C THR A 264 -10.48 -5.65 -8.33
N ASN A 265 -11.14 -6.69 -8.82
CA ASN A 265 -10.89 -8.08 -8.43
C ASN A 265 -9.56 -8.62 -8.97
N ILE A 266 -9.21 -8.33 -10.24
CA ILE A 266 -7.90 -8.75 -10.78
C ILE A 266 -6.76 -8.02 -10.07
N THR A 267 -6.92 -6.74 -9.76
CA THR A 267 -5.92 -5.98 -9.01
C THR A 267 -5.82 -6.42 -7.55
N PHE A 268 -6.91 -6.87 -6.93
CA PHE A 268 -6.89 -7.47 -5.59
C PHE A 268 -6.05 -8.75 -5.56
N ILE A 269 -6.21 -9.66 -6.53
CA ILE A 269 -5.39 -10.88 -6.65
C ILE A 269 -3.93 -10.50 -6.83
N SER A 270 -3.64 -9.54 -7.75
CA SER A 270 -2.28 -9.03 -7.99
C SER A 270 -1.62 -8.49 -6.72
N LYS A 271 -2.30 -7.62 -5.98
CA LYS A 271 -1.79 -7.06 -4.73
C LYS A 271 -1.47 -8.14 -3.69
N ASN A 272 -2.29 -9.19 -3.61
CA ASN A 272 -2.10 -10.26 -2.62
C ASN A 272 -0.85 -11.10 -2.89
N TYR A 273 -0.58 -11.55 -4.12
CA TYR A 273 0.66 -12.31 -4.35
C TYR A 273 1.91 -11.42 -4.35
N MET A 274 1.78 -10.14 -4.70
CA MET A 274 2.89 -9.20 -4.65
C MET A 274 3.31 -8.79 -3.23
N VAL A 275 2.49 -9.01 -2.21
CA VAL A 275 2.85 -8.72 -0.79
C VAL A 275 4.15 -9.43 -0.37
N PHE A 276 4.37 -10.64 -0.86
CA PHE A 276 5.59 -11.40 -0.54
C PHE A 276 6.87 -10.73 -1.04
N SER A 277 6.82 -10.00 -2.15
CA SER A 277 7.99 -9.28 -2.70
C SER A 277 8.46 -8.14 -1.79
N GLY A 278 7.55 -7.44 -1.14
CA GLY A 278 7.87 -6.31 -0.27
C GLY A 278 8.80 -6.68 0.89
N SER A 279 8.55 -7.81 1.53
CA SER A 279 9.41 -8.32 2.61
C SER A 279 10.82 -8.67 2.11
N LEU A 280 10.92 -9.32 0.94
CA LEU A 280 12.21 -9.66 0.32
C LEU A 280 13.02 -8.41 -0.03
N PHE A 281 12.36 -7.38 -0.56
CA PHE A 281 13.03 -6.13 -0.92
C PHE A 281 13.54 -5.38 0.31
N THR A 282 12.74 -5.27 1.34
CA THR A 282 13.11 -4.53 2.56
C THR A 282 14.19 -5.25 3.37
N LEU A 283 14.11 -6.59 3.47
CA LEU A 283 14.97 -7.35 4.36
C LEU A 283 16.29 -7.81 3.69
N TYR A 284 16.29 -7.97 2.36
CA TYR A 284 17.47 -8.49 1.64
C TYR A 284 18.01 -7.49 0.62
N VAL A 285 17.19 -7.06 -0.36
CA VAL A 285 17.68 -6.28 -1.51
C VAL A 285 18.19 -4.90 -1.09
N LEU A 286 17.43 -4.19 -0.30
CA LEU A 286 17.76 -2.82 0.11
C LEU A 286 19.06 -2.75 0.95
N PRO A 287 19.25 -3.56 2.01
CA PRO A 287 20.51 -3.57 2.75
C PRO A 287 21.70 -4.00 1.90
N LYS A 288 21.51 -4.97 1.01
CA LYS A 288 22.57 -5.46 0.13
C LYS A 288 23.05 -4.36 -0.82
N PHE A 289 22.14 -3.66 -1.47
CA PHE A 289 22.47 -2.55 -2.40
C PHE A 289 23.07 -1.34 -1.69
N ALA A 290 22.73 -1.10 -0.43
CA ALA A 290 23.33 -0.03 0.36
C ALA A 290 24.86 -0.17 0.48
N GLY A 291 25.37 -1.41 0.58
CA GLY A 291 26.81 -1.71 0.69
C GLY A 291 27.55 -1.81 -0.65
N ILE A 292 26.87 -1.77 -1.80
CA ILE A 292 27.50 -1.94 -3.12
C ILE A 292 27.75 -0.59 -3.78
N TYR A 293 29.00 -0.32 -4.18
CA TYR A 293 29.42 0.95 -4.79
C TYR A 293 29.97 0.81 -6.21
N SER A 294 30.35 -0.39 -6.67
CA SER A 294 30.86 -0.63 -8.03
C SER A 294 29.77 -1.18 -8.95
N ALA A 295 29.81 -0.78 -10.22
CA ALA A 295 28.86 -1.26 -11.25
C ALA A 295 28.97 -2.77 -11.45
N HIS A 296 30.18 -3.32 -11.45
CA HIS A 296 30.41 -4.76 -11.61
C HIS A 296 29.74 -5.58 -10.50
N ASN A 297 29.96 -5.22 -9.24
CA ASN A 297 29.38 -5.91 -8.10
C ASN A 297 27.85 -5.75 -8.06
N PHE A 298 27.34 -4.58 -8.44
CA PHE A 298 25.91 -4.34 -8.56
C PHE A 298 25.27 -5.26 -9.61
N LYS A 299 25.84 -5.32 -10.82
CA LYS A 299 25.37 -6.20 -11.89
C LYS A 299 25.38 -7.67 -11.46
N LYS A 300 26.45 -8.11 -10.82
CA LYS A 300 26.58 -9.49 -10.28
C LYS A 300 25.47 -9.79 -9.26
N GLU A 301 25.23 -8.87 -8.33
CA GLU A 301 24.19 -9.05 -7.30
C GLU A 301 22.78 -9.04 -7.91
N VAL A 302 22.47 -8.10 -8.81
CA VAL A 302 21.19 -8.06 -9.52
C VAL A 302 20.94 -9.37 -10.26
N LEU A 303 21.93 -9.91 -10.98
CA LEU A 303 21.81 -11.20 -11.67
C LEU A 303 21.56 -12.35 -10.69
N THR A 304 22.20 -12.35 -9.52
CA THR A 304 21.98 -13.34 -8.46
C THR A 304 20.55 -13.27 -7.95
N ILE A 305 20.05 -12.05 -7.67
CA ILE A 305 18.67 -11.82 -7.23
C ILE A 305 17.69 -12.26 -8.31
N TYR A 306 17.92 -11.89 -9.57
CA TYR A 306 17.06 -12.27 -10.69
C TYR A 306 17.01 -13.78 -10.89
N LYS A 307 18.15 -14.47 -10.82
CA LYS A 307 18.19 -15.95 -10.95
C LYS A 307 17.45 -16.67 -9.81
N THR A 308 17.23 -16.02 -8.68
CA THR A 308 16.56 -16.62 -7.52
C THR A 308 15.10 -16.21 -7.44
N ILE A 309 14.84 -14.90 -7.46
CA ILE A 309 13.50 -14.34 -7.21
C ILE A 309 12.59 -14.49 -8.45
N LEU A 310 13.09 -14.16 -9.64
CA LEU A 310 12.25 -14.19 -10.84
C LEU A 310 11.72 -15.59 -11.18
N PRO A 311 12.51 -16.69 -11.15
CA PRO A 311 11.96 -18.01 -11.38
C PRO A 311 10.93 -18.44 -10.33
N LEU A 312 11.16 -18.10 -9.05
CA LEU A 312 10.21 -18.40 -7.99
C LEU A 312 8.85 -17.73 -8.23
N PHE A 313 8.87 -16.43 -8.54
CA PHE A 313 7.63 -15.69 -8.83
C PHE A 313 7.03 -16.10 -10.17
N ALA A 314 7.84 -16.38 -11.20
CA ALA A 314 7.36 -16.89 -12.47
C ALA A 314 6.59 -18.20 -12.27
N THR A 315 7.13 -19.14 -11.50
CA THR A 315 6.44 -20.40 -11.18
C THR A 315 5.12 -20.14 -10.45
N GLY A 316 5.12 -19.27 -9.44
CA GLY A 316 3.89 -18.89 -8.74
C GLY A 316 2.86 -18.24 -9.67
N MET A 317 3.28 -17.31 -10.53
CA MET A 317 2.41 -16.65 -11.50
C MET A 317 1.89 -17.62 -12.57
N LEU A 318 2.71 -18.58 -13.03
CA LEU A 318 2.27 -19.64 -13.94
C LEU A 318 1.21 -20.52 -13.27
N LEU A 319 1.39 -20.90 -12.00
CA LEU A 319 0.37 -21.64 -11.27
C LEU A 319 -0.94 -20.82 -11.17
N VAL A 320 -0.86 -19.53 -10.86
CA VAL A 320 -2.05 -18.64 -10.85
C VAL A 320 -2.70 -18.60 -12.24
N TYR A 321 -1.93 -18.54 -13.32
CA TYR A 321 -2.46 -18.54 -14.67
C TYR A 321 -3.15 -19.86 -15.03
N PHE A 322 -2.52 -21.01 -14.74
CA PHE A 322 -3.12 -22.32 -15.03
C PHE A 322 -4.39 -22.56 -14.21
N PHE A 323 -4.38 -22.17 -12.94
CA PHE A 323 -5.53 -22.32 -12.04
C PHE A 323 -6.49 -21.13 -12.06
N ARG A 324 -6.36 -20.17 -13.01
CA ARG A 324 -7.18 -18.95 -13.04
C ARG A 324 -8.69 -19.21 -13.03
N HIS A 325 -9.15 -20.22 -13.76
CA HIS A 325 -10.57 -20.58 -13.78
C HIS A 325 -11.05 -21.10 -12.43
N LEU A 326 -10.24 -21.94 -11.76
CA LEU A 326 -10.53 -22.41 -10.41
C LEU A 326 -10.50 -21.25 -9.41
N ILE A 327 -9.54 -20.33 -9.52
CA ILE A 327 -9.45 -19.14 -8.64
C ILE A 327 -10.68 -18.25 -8.83
N ILE A 328 -11.14 -18.05 -10.07
CA ILE A 328 -12.35 -17.28 -10.37
C ILE A 328 -13.55 -17.97 -9.76
N GLU A 329 -13.73 -19.27 -9.97
CA GLU A 329 -14.87 -20.02 -9.44
C GLU A 329 -14.91 -20.02 -7.91
N LEU A 330 -13.75 -20.11 -7.25
CA LEU A 330 -13.65 -20.07 -5.80
C LEU A 330 -13.91 -18.67 -5.21
N LEU A 331 -13.43 -17.62 -5.86
CA LEU A 331 -13.50 -16.26 -5.30
C LEU A 331 -14.63 -15.41 -5.90
N TYR A 332 -14.98 -15.62 -7.18
CA TYR A 332 -15.88 -14.78 -7.97
C TYR A 332 -16.71 -15.61 -8.95
N PRO A 333 -17.57 -16.54 -8.47
CA PRO A 333 -18.30 -17.46 -9.35
C PRO A 333 -19.09 -16.71 -10.41
N GLY A 334 -19.01 -17.21 -11.63
CA GLY A 334 -19.69 -16.63 -12.78
C GLY A 334 -18.98 -15.41 -13.40
N LEU A 335 -17.88 -14.90 -12.87
CA LEU A 335 -17.15 -13.74 -13.41
C LEU A 335 -16.10 -14.20 -14.45
N THR A 336 -16.50 -15.00 -15.43
CA THR A 336 -15.60 -15.65 -16.40
C THR A 336 -14.85 -14.65 -17.28
N GLU A 337 -15.40 -13.47 -17.53
CA GLU A 337 -14.77 -12.37 -18.28
C GLU A 337 -13.46 -11.87 -17.66
N MET A 338 -13.18 -12.21 -16.40
CA MET A 338 -11.91 -11.90 -15.75
C MET A 338 -10.76 -12.80 -16.22
N ALA A 339 -11.05 -14.01 -16.76
CA ALA A 339 -10.03 -15.00 -17.12
C ALA A 339 -9.02 -14.53 -18.18
N PRO A 340 -9.40 -13.82 -19.27
CA PRO A 340 -8.45 -13.30 -20.25
C PRO A 340 -7.48 -12.27 -19.67
N LEU A 341 -7.89 -11.52 -18.64
CA LEU A 341 -7.11 -10.44 -18.06
C LEU A 341 -5.84 -10.95 -17.33
N PHE A 342 -5.88 -12.19 -16.82
CA PHE A 342 -4.77 -12.76 -16.07
C PHE A 342 -3.45 -12.75 -16.85
N LYS A 343 -3.47 -13.05 -18.16
CA LYS A 343 -2.25 -13.08 -18.97
C LYS A 343 -1.52 -11.75 -18.96
N TRP A 344 -2.25 -10.65 -19.18
CA TRP A 344 -1.67 -9.31 -19.24
C TRP A 344 -1.25 -8.81 -17.86
N GLN A 345 -2.10 -9.05 -16.85
CA GLN A 345 -1.81 -8.66 -15.47
C GLN A 345 -0.55 -9.35 -14.95
N LEU A 346 -0.44 -10.68 -15.12
CA LEU A 346 0.70 -11.46 -14.61
C LEU A 346 2.00 -11.10 -15.32
N ILE A 347 1.99 -10.90 -16.64
CA ILE A 347 3.19 -10.46 -17.37
C ILE A 347 3.61 -9.06 -16.91
N GLY A 348 2.64 -8.15 -16.76
CA GLY A 348 2.90 -6.79 -16.24
C GLY A 348 3.50 -6.82 -14.83
N ASP A 349 2.96 -7.64 -13.93
CA ASP A 349 3.45 -7.79 -12.57
C ASP A 349 4.83 -8.48 -12.50
N PHE A 350 5.12 -9.40 -13.42
CA PHE A 350 6.46 -9.99 -13.52
C PHE A 350 7.51 -8.95 -13.90
N ILE A 351 7.22 -8.10 -14.88
CA ILE A 351 8.11 -7.00 -15.29
C ILE A 351 8.21 -5.96 -14.17
N ARG A 352 7.09 -5.68 -13.50
CA ARG A 352 7.08 -4.84 -12.29
C ARG A 352 8.04 -5.36 -11.23
N LEU A 353 8.01 -6.66 -10.94
CA LEU A 353 8.90 -7.28 -9.94
C LEU A 353 10.37 -7.08 -10.32
N ALA A 354 10.73 -7.30 -11.59
CA ALA A 354 12.08 -7.06 -12.09
C ALA A 354 12.48 -5.58 -11.95
N SER A 355 11.57 -4.66 -12.26
CA SER A 355 11.78 -3.21 -12.11
C SER A 355 12.02 -2.81 -10.65
N LEU A 356 11.24 -3.37 -9.72
CA LEU A 356 11.32 -3.08 -8.30
C LEU A 356 12.67 -3.51 -7.69
N VAL A 357 13.28 -4.58 -8.18
CA VAL A 357 14.65 -4.95 -7.79
C VAL A 357 15.61 -3.79 -8.09
N LEU A 358 15.59 -3.26 -9.32
CA LEU A 358 16.45 -2.15 -9.73
C LEU A 358 16.11 -0.85 -9.00
N LEU A 359 14.83 -0.58 -8.77
CA LEU A 359 14.33 0.61 -8.06
C LEU A 359 14.93 0.72 -6.64
N ASN A 360 15.16 -0.41 -5.98
CA ASN A 360 15.78 -0.43 -4.65
C ASN A 360 17.16 0.22 -4.62
N GLN A 361 17.87 0.35 -5.76
CA GLN A 361 19.12 1.11 -5.86
C GLN A 361 18.88 2.61 -5.58
N PHE A 362 17.76 3.16 -6.03
CA PHE A 362 17.44 4.57 -5.76
C PHE A 362 17.19 4.81 -4.27
N LEU A 363 16.51 3.88 -3.61
CA LEU A 363 16.27 3.96 -2.18
C LEU A 363 17.57 3.77 -1.39
N ALA A 364 18.38 2.78 -1.76
CA ALA A 364 19.65 2.46 -1.12
C ALA A 364 20.67 3.62 -1.21
N LYS A 365 20.70 4.33 -2.33
CA LYS A 365 21.63 5.44 -2.59
C LYS A 365 20.99 6.83 -2.44
N LYS A 366 19.74 6.91 -1.95
CA LYS A 366 18.98 8.17 -1.75
C LYS A 366 18.87 9.01 -3.04
N LEU A 367 18.66 8.35 -4.19
CA LEU A 367 18.52 9.01 -5.49
C LEU A 367 17.10 9.53 -5.68
N VAL A 368 16.70 10.50 -4.86
CA VAL A 368 15.33 11.02 -4.76
C VAL A 368 14.78 11.49 -6.12
N ARG A 369 15.58 12.23 -6.90
CA ARG A 369 15.15 12.74 -8.22
C ARG A 369 14.84 11.62 -9.20
N SER A 370 15.70 10.61 -9.28
CA SER A 370 15.49 9.44 -10.16
C SER A 370 14.27 8.63 -9.74
N PHE A 371 14.07 8.44 -8.43
CA PHE A 371 12.90 7.78 -7.88
C PHE A 371 11.60 8.51 -8.25
N ILE A 372 11.49 9.80 -7.92
CA ILE A 372 10.29 10.60 -8.21
C ILE A 372 10.02 10.65 -9.72
N PHE A 373 11.04 10.88 -10.54
CA PHE A 373 10.88 10.92 -11.99
C PHE A 373 10.34 9.59 -12.55
N SER A 374 10.95 8.45 -12.19
CA SER A 374 10.52 7.15 -12.70
C SER A 374 9.11 6.79 -12.25
N GLU A 375 8.74 7.07 -11.00
CA GLU A 375 7.39 6.81 -10.47
C GLU A 375 6.34 7.71 -11.14
N LEU A 376 6.61 9.02 -11.25
CA LEU A 376 5.71 9.95 -11.93
C LEU A 376 5.49 9.57 -13.40
N PHE A 377 6.58 9.31 -14.12
CA PHE A 377 6.48 8.88 -15.52
C PHE A 377 5.61 7.61 -15.64
N SER A 378 5.87 6.64 -14.79
CA SER A 378 5.11 5.39 -14.77
C SER A 378 3.62 5.62 -14.53
N LEU A 379 3.25 6.47 -13.55
CA LEU A 379 1.85 6.75 -13.22
C LEU A 379 1.15 7.52 -14.33
N VAL A 380 1.79 8.56 -14.89
CA VAL A 380 1.24 9.35 -15.99
C VAL A 380 1.04 8.47 -17.22
N LEU A 381 2.03 7.64 -17.55
CA LEU A 381 1.92 6.71 -18.69
C LEU A 381 0.76 5.74 -18.51
N PHE A 382 0.61 5.16 -17.29
CA PHE A 382 -0.49 4.26 -16.98
C PHE A 382 -1.85 4.93 -17.15
N TYR A 383 -1.98 6.12 -16.59
CA TYR A 383 -3.22 6.88 -16.64
C TYR A 383 -3.61 7.22 -18.09
N VAL A 384 -2.68 7.77 -18.87
CA VAL A 384 -2.93 8.14 -20.27
C VAL A 384 -3.27 6.91 -21.11
N LEU A 385 -2.49 5.83 -20.99
CA LEU A 385 -2.76 4.59 -21.73
C LEU A 385 -4.08 3.96 -21.33
N ALA A 386 -4.45 3.97 -20.05
CA ALA A 386 -5.73 3.44 -19.59
C ALA A 386 -6.90 4.21 -20.20
N GLN A 387 -6.83 5.57 -20.25
CA GLN A 387 -7.85 6.41 -20.86
C GLN A 387 -8.03 6.15 -22.38
N ILE A 388 -6.91 5.86 -23.08
CA ILE A 388 -6.93 5.59 -24.52
C ILE A 388 -7.41 4.16 -24.80
N LEU A 389 -6.86 3.17 -24.09
CA LEU A 389 -7.09 1.76 -24.39
C LEU A 389 -8.43 1.22 -23.86
N VAL A 390 -9.06 1.92 -22.90
CA VAL A 390 -10.38 1.53 -22.42
C VAL A 390 -11.45 1.60 -23.52
N VAL A 391 -11.32 2.55 -24.45
CA VAL A 391 -12.32 2.76 -25.51
C VAL A 391 -12.40 1.54 -26.45
N PRO A 392 -11.28 1.03 -27.06
CA PRO A 392 -11.34 -0.13 -27.95
C PRO A 392 -11.35 -1.48 -27.25
N TYR A 393 -10.82 -1.59 -26.02
CA TYR A 393 -10.57 -2.89 -25.37
C TYR A 393 -11.24 -3.05 -23.99
N GLY A 394 -12.02 -2.05 -23.55
CA GLY A 394 -12.69 -2.12 -22.25
C GLY A 394 -11.72 -2.32 -21.07
N VAL A 395 -12.10 -3.17 -20.12
CA VAL A 395 -11.28 -3.52 -18.95
C VAL A 395 -9.94 -4.14 -19.35
N GLU A 396 -9.90 -4.93 -20.43
CA GLU A 396 -8.65 -5.52 -20.93
C GLU A 396 -7.66 -4.42 -21.34
N GLY A 397 -8.14 -3.31 -21.91
CA GLY A 397 -7.33 -2.14 -22.25
C GLY A 397 -6.61 -1.54 -21.05
N VAL A 398 -7.25 -1.47 -19.90
CA VAL A 398 -6.62 -0.97 -18.66
C VAL A 398 -5.53 -1.92 -18.18
N VAL A 399 -5.74 -3.23 -18.31
CA VAL A 399 -4.73 -4.23 -17.91
C VAL A 399 -3.56 -4.27 -18.91
N ILE A 400 -3.82 -4.05 -20.19
CA ILE A 400 -2.77 -3.86 -21.22
C ILE A 400 -1.96 -2.59 -20.92
N ALA A 401 -2.62 -1.50 -20.54
CA ALA A 401 -1.94 -0.26 -20.11
C ALA A 401 -0.98 -0.50 -18.92
N HIS A 402 -1.40 -1.34 -17.96
CA HIS A 402 -0.56 -1.76 -16.85
C HIS A 402 0.70 -2.53 -17.34
N LEU A 403 0.56 -3.45 -18.30
CA LEU A 403 1.71 -4.15 -18.89
C LEU A 403 2.66 -3.19 -19.60
N ILE A 404 2.13 -2.35 -20.50
CA ILE A 404 2.94 -1.40 -21.27
C ILE A 404 3.67 -0.42 -20.32
N ARG A 405 2.97 0.11 -19.30
CA ARG A 405 3.56 0.93 -18.26
C ARG A 405 4.82 0.28 -17.67
N TYR A 406 4.76 -1.00 -17.26
CA TYR A 406 5.89 -1.65 -16.60
C TYR A 406 7.01 -2.04 -17.54
N ILE A 407 6.73 -2.25 -18.83
CA ILE A 407 7.79 -2.39 -19.86
C ILE A 407 8.61 -1.10 -19.91
N PHE A 408 7.97 0.06 -20.11
CA PHE A 408 8.67 1.34 -20.17
C PHE A 408 9.35 1.69 -18.83
N TYR A 409 8.67 1.41 -17.72
CA TYR A 409 9.22 1.65 -16.39
C TYR A 409 10.51 0.86 -16.16
N PHE A 410 10.58 -0.41 -16.56
CA PHE A 410 11.78 -1.22 -16.47
C PHE A 410 12.95 -0.59 -17.21
N PHE A 411 12.76 -0.18 -18.45
CA PHE A 411 13.82 0.43 -19.25
C PHE A 411 14.27 1.78 -18.67
N ILE A 412 13.37 2.61 -18.18
CA ILE A 412 13.72 3.89 -17.55
C ILE A 412 14.52 3.67 -16.28
N VAL A 413 14.06 2.77 -15.40
CA VAL A 413 14.79 2.48 -14.15
C VAL A 413 16.16 1.89 -14.45
N ALA A 414 16.26 0.94 -15.40
CA ALA A 414 17.53 0.37 -15.83
C ALA A 414 18.47 1.43 -16.39
N PHE A 415 18.00 2.32 -17.25
CA PHE A 415 18.77 3.43 -17.81
C PHE A 415 19.29 4.39 -16.73
N LEU A 416 18.43 4.78 -15.78
CA LEU A 416 18.82 5.69 -14.69
C LEU A 416 19.85 5.05 -13.74
N VAL A 417 19.71 3.76 -13.47
CA VAL A 417 20.68 2.99 -12.69
C VAL A 417 22.04 2.91 -13.43
N PHE A 418 22.01 2.58 -14.73
CA PHE A 418 23.21 2.57 -15.56
C PHE A 418 23.92 3.94 -15.57
N ARG A 419 23.16 5.03 -15.80
CA ARG A 419 23.67 6.42 -15.78
C ARG A 419 24.29 6.78 -14.42
N TYR A 420 23.72 6.32 -13.32
CA TYR A 420 24.26 6.56 -11.98
C TYR A 420 25.67 5.96 -11.81
N PHE A 421 25.87 4.72 -12.26
CA PHE A 421 27.17 4.08 -12.14
C PHE A 421 28.21 4.68 -13.12
N LYS A 422 27.81 4.97 -14.37
CA LYS A 422 28.71 5.62 -15.34
C LYS A 422 29.25 6.94 -14.80
N LYS A 423 28.39 7.81 -14.27
CA LYS A 423 28.81 9.10 -13.68
C LYS A 423 29.74 8.95 -12.46
N LYS A 424 29.89 7.77 -11.91
CA LYS A 424 30.71 7.51 -10.73
C LYS A 424 32.07 6.90 -11.11
N GLU A 425 32.18 6.39 -12.32
CA GLU A 425 33.42 5.87 -12.91
C GLU A 425 34.21 6.98 -13.62
N ASP A 426 33.51 8.01 -14.12
CA ASP A 426 34.08 9.29 -14.60
C ASP A 426 34.39 10.21 -13.40
#